data_f81f8b057e1138be373218fc1d384585
#
_entry.id   f81f8b057e1138be373218fc1d384585
#
_cell.length_a   1.000
_cell.length_b   1.000
_cell.length_c   1.000
_cell.angle_alpha   90.00
_cell.angle_beta   90.00
_cell.angle_gamma   90.00
#
_symmetry.space_group_name_H-M   'P 1'
#
loop_
_entity.id
_entity.type
_entity.pdbx_description
1 polymer ?
#
loop_
_entity_poly.entity_id
_entity_poly.type
_entity_poly.pdbx_seq_one_letter_code
_entity_poly.pdbx_strand_id
1 'polypeptide(L)'
;AEALAALDHFHTGGLRASRELLELAQIRAEDRVLDIGAGLAGPARMLASALGCRVACLEMSPDYCAGAALLNRLTGLEERIEVHEGSALDMPFPDDAFDVVWMQNVGMNIADKRKLYAEIHRVLKPGGRFAFQEMAAGKGATSYFPLPWATDPAENFLVSAEETRSVLGESGFIAELFEDTSDAHLSRTTADAAPSPLTLGV
;
A
#
# COMPACT_ATOMS: atom_id res chain seq x y z
N ALA A 1 -9.19 13.04 10.15
CA ALA A 1 -8.78 12.04 9.15
C ALA A 1 -9.40 12.30 7.77
N GLU A 2 -10.71 12.51 7.65
CA GLU A 2 -11.38 12.64 6.33
C GLU A 2 -10.98 13.91 5.54
N ALA A 3 -10.64 15.00 6.22
CA ALA A 3 -10.22 16.25 5.55
C ALA A 3 -8.92 16.14 4.76
N LEU A 4 -8.07 15.16 5.07
CA LEU A 4 -6.79 14.91 4.40
C LEU A 4 -6.86 13.72 3.43
N ALA A 5 -8.01 13.07 3.29
CA ALA A 5 -8.12 11.79 2.56
C ALA A 5 -7.60 11.83 1.12
N ALA A 6 -7.76 12.96 0.42
CA ALA A 6 -7.25 13.11 -0.94
C ALA A 6 -5.71 13.15 -1.04
N LEU A 7 -5.03 13.58 0.03
CA LEU A 7 -3.57 13.59 0.14
C LEU A 7 -3.03 12.32 0.81
N ASP A 8 -3.78 11.83 1.79
CA ASP A 8 -3.39 10.74 2.68
C ASP A 8 -3.49 9.36 2.02
N HIS A 9 -4.43 9.19 1.08
CA HIS A 9 -4.67 7.93 0.39
C HIS A 9 -4.46 8.10 -1.11
N PHE A 10 -3.23 8.44 -1.49
CA PHE A 10 -2.83 8.66 -2.87
C PHE A 10 -2.55 7.32 -3.58
N HIS A 11 -3.55 6.49 -3.63
CA HIS A 11 -3.54 5.20 -4.35
C HIS A 11 -4.92 4.95 -4.98
N THR A 12 -4.99 3.96 -5.86
CA THR A 12 -6.22 3.61 -6.56
C THR A 12 -7.34 3.26 -5.57
N GLY A 13 -8.47 3.93 -5.70
CA GLY A 13 -9.64 3.78 -4.83
C GLY A 13 -9.59 4.57 -3.50
N GLY A 14 -8.48 5.22 -3.19
CA GLY A 14 -8.34 6.14 -2.05
C GLY A 14 -8.74 5.53 -0.71
N LEU A 15 -9.21 6.36 0.22
CA LEU A 15 -9.64 5.94 1.56
C LEU A 15 -10.63 4.76 1.56
N ARG A 16 -11.48 4.67 0.55
CA ARG A 16 -12.45 3.59 0.43
C ARG A 16 -11.76 2.24 0.25
N ALA A 17 -10.80 2.16 -0.67
CA ALA A 17 -10.05 0.93 -0.91
C ALA A 17 -9.25 0.51 0.33
N SER A 18 -8.70 1.48 1.09
CA SER A 18 -8.06 1.19 2.37
C SER A 18 -9.05 0.61 3.39
N ARG A 19 -10.30 1.10 3.44
CA ARG A 19 -11.33 0.55 4.32
C ARG A 19 -11.77 -0.85 3.91
N GLU A 20 -11.95 -1.10 2.60
CA GLU A 20 -12.26 -2.42 2.06
C GLU A 20 -11.15 -3.43 2.39
N LEU A 21 -9.89 -3.04 2.22
CA LEU A 21 -8.75 -3.89 2.59
C LEU A 21 -8.64 -4.11 4.11
N LEU A 22 -8.96 -3.10 4.94
CA LEU A 22 -8.99 -3.22 6.39
C LEU A 22 -9.99 -4.29 6.86
N GLU A 23 -11.19 -4.33 6.26
CA GLU A 23 -12.22 -5.33 6.59
C GLU A 23 -11.72 -6.76 6.31
N LEU A 24 -10.94 -6.94 5.24
CA LEU A 24 -10.39 -8.24 4.84
C LEU A 24 -9.15 -8.63 5.66
N ALA A 25 -8.33 -7.68 6.06
CA ALA A 25 -7.04 -7.92 6.72
C ALA A 25 -7.16 -8.45 8.16
N GLN A 26 -8.34 -8.34 8.79
CA GLN A 26 -8.61 -8.83 10.15
C GLN A 26 -7.58 -8.35 11.18
N ILE A 27 -7.15 -7.10 11.08
CA ILE A 27 -6.17 -6.48 11.98
C ILE A 27 -6.80 -6.25 13.36
N ARG A 28 -6.05 -6.53 14.43
CA ARG A 28 -6.48 -6.39 15.82
C ARG A 28 -5.75 -5.24 16.50
N ALA A 29 -6.29 -4.78 17.62
CA ALA A 29 -5.69 -3.70 18.41
C ALA A 29 -4.27 -4.02 18.93
N GLU A 30 -4.02 -5.29 19.23
CA GLU A 30 -2.74 -5.79 19.73
C GLU A 30 -1.71 -6.08 18.62
N ASP A 31 -2.13 -6.10 17.35
CA ASP A 31 -1.24 -6.38 16.22
C ASP A 31 -0.22 -5.25 16.04
N ARG A 32 1.01 -5.61 15.71
CA ARG A 32 2.02 -4.71 15.19
C ARG A 32 2.01 -4.77 13.68
N VAL A 33 1.69 -3.67 13.05
CA VAL A 33 1.52 -3.56 11.59
C VAL A 33 2.72 -2.88 10.97
N LEU A 34 3.19 -3.36 9.81
CA LEU A 34 4.15 -2.67 8.96
C LEU A 34 3.40 -2.15 7.72
N ASP A 35 3.44 -0.84 7.48
CA ASP A 35 2.92 -0.20 6.26
C ASP A 35 4.08 0.11 5.31
N ILE A 36 4.17 -0.62 4.18
CA ILE A 36 5.25 -0.51 3.21
C ILE A 36 4.87 0.50 2.13
N GLY A 37 5.80 1.42 1.83
CA GLY A 37 5.57 2.52 0.90
C GLY A 37 4.50 3.46 1.44
N ALA A 38 4.61 3.79 2.72
CA ALA A 38 3.57 4.47 3.48
C ALA A 38 3.25 5.89 2.99
N GLY A 39 4.09 6.49 2.16
CA GLY A 39 3.94 7.87 1.68
C GLY A 39 3.76 8.84 2.84
N LEU A 40 2.65 9.57 2.87
CA LEU A 40 2.29 10.45 3.99
C LEU A 40 1.64 9.72 5.18
N ALA A 41 1.66 8.40 5.23
CA ALA A 41 1.12 7.54 6.29
C ALA A 41 -0.40 7.65 6.52
N GLY A 42 -1.18 7.88 5.47
CA GLY A 42 -2.64 7.93 5.55
C GLY A 42 -3.27 6.62 6.01
N PRO A 43 -2.99 5.48 5.36
CA PRO A 43 -3.43 4.16 5.82
C PRO A 43 -3.00 3.87 7.25
N ALA A 44 -1.76 4.15 7.63
CA ALA A 44 -1.27 3.96 9.00
C ALA A 44 -2.09 4.76 10.02
N ARG A 45 -2.41 6.04 9.74
CA ARG A 45 -3.27 6.85 10.60
C ARG A 45 -4.70 6.31 10.68
N MET A 46 -5.24 5.81 9.57
CA MET A 46 -6.54 5.16 9.56
C MET A 46 -6.54 3.92 10.46
N LEU A 47 -5.56 3.04 10.33
CA LEU A 47 -5.41 1.82 11.13
C LEU A 47 -5.26 2.14 12.63
N ALA A 48 -4.32 3.03 12.96
CA ALA A 48 -4.06 3.42 14.35
C ALA A 48 -5.28 4.10 15.01
N SER A 49 -6.02 4.95 14.26
CA SER A 49 -7.22 5.61 14.78
C SER A 49 -8.40 4.66 14.94
N ALA A 50 -8.61 3.76 13.98
CA ALA A 50 -9.78 2.88 13.99
C ALA A 50 -9.64 1.72 14.97
N LEU A 51 -8.43 1.15 15.07
CA LEU A 51 -8.19 -0.08 15.82
C LEU A 51 -7.39 0.13 17.11
N GLY A 52 -6.62 1.22 17.20
CA GLY A 52 -5.69 1.45 18.29
C GLY A 52 -4.38 0.64 18.20
N CYS A 53 -4.13 -0.04 17.08
CA CYS A 53 -2.91 -0.82 16.85
C CYS A 53 -1.66 0.09 16.70
N ARG A 54 -0.47 -0.52 16.76
CA ARG A 54 0.80 0.14 16.48
C ARG A 54 1.21 -0.10 15.04
N VAL A 55 1.65 0.95 14.35
CA VAL A 55 2.05 0.89 12.94
C VAL A 55 3.48 1.41 12.78
N ALA A 56 4.33 0.62 12.14
CA ALA A 56 5.60 1.09 11.61
C ALA A 56 5.40 1.39 10.12
N CYS A 57 5.73 2.60 9.69
CA CYS A 57 5.74 3.01 8.29
C CYS A 57 7.15 2.85 7.75
N LEU A 58 7.30 2.20 6.59
CA LEU A 58 8.53 2.16 5.82
C LEU A 58 8.35 2.96 4.53
N GLU A 59 9.15 3.98 4.34
CA GLU A 59 9.08 4.87 3.19
C GLU A 59 10.50 5.20 2.71
N MET A 60 10.71 5.24 1.39
CA MET A 60 12.03 5.47 0.81
C MET A 60 12.36 6.97 0.65
N SER A 61 11.33 7.81 0.53
CA SER A 61 11.50 9.26 0.36
C SER A 61 11.65 9.97 1.70
N PRO A 62 12.78 10.66 1.96
CA PRO A 62 12.97 11.44 3.17
C PRO A 62 11.91 12.55 3.33
N ASP A 63 11.45 13.14 2.21
CA ASP A 63 10.43 14.19 2.23
C ASP A 63 9.06 13.64 2.67
N TYR A 64 8.69 12.45 2.18
CA TYR A 64 7.47 11.78 2.64
C TYR A 64 7.59 11.33 4.10
N CYS A 65 8.74 10.83 4.53
CA CYS A 65 8.98 10.51 5.95
C CYS A 65 8.79 11.73 6.85
N ALA A 66 9.36 12.89 6.47
CA ALA A 66 9.20 14.13 7.21
C ALA A 66 7.74 14.61 7.25
N GLY A 67 7.04 14.53 6.11
CA GLY A 67 5.62 14.86 5.99
C GLY A 67 4.74 13.94 6.84
N ALA A 68 4.97 12.63 6.78
CA ALA A 68 4.26 11.63 7.58
C ALA A 68 4.44 11.88 9.08
N ALA A 69 5.67 12.11 9.54
CA ALA A 69 5.97 12.40 10.95
C ALA A 69 5.27 13.69 11.42
N LEU A 70 5.24 14.74 10.57
CA LEU A 70 4.51 15.98 10.88
C LEU A 70 3.00 15.72 11.01
N LEU A 71 2.40 15.01 10.06
CA LEU A 71 0.96 14.73 10.07
C LEU A 71 0.57 13.80 11.23
N ASN A 72 1.40 12.81 11.58
CA ASN A 72 1.19 11.95 12.74
C ASN A 72 1.15 12.78 14.04
N ARG A 73 2.08 13.71 14.21
CA ARG A 73 2.11 14.63 15.36
C ARG A 73 0.89 15.56 15.39
N LEU A 74 0.52 16.17 14.25
CA LEU A 74 -0.64 17.06 14.18
C LEU A 74 -1.98 16.34 14.45
N THR A 75 -2.02 15.02 14.25
CA THR A 75 -3.18 14.18 14.53
C THR A 75 -3.12 13.46 15.88
N GLY A 76 -2.05 13.65 16.68
CA GLY A 76 -1.86 13.03 18.00
C GLY A 76 -1.64 11.53 17.94
N LEU A 77 -1.04 11.03 16.84
CA LEU A 77 -0.80 9.59 16.61
C LEU A 77 0.69 9.22 16.61
N GLU A 78 1.58 10.17 16.94
CA GLU A 78 3.03 9.96 16.95
C GLU A 78 3.49 8.85 17.91
N GLU A 79 2.75 8.60 18.99
CA GLU A 79 3.04 7.52 19.94
C GLU A 79 2.62 6.12 19.45
N ARG A 80 1.84 6.07 18.35
CA ARG A 80 1.35 4.82 17.76
C ARG A 80 1.93 4.52 16.41
N ILE A 81 2.48 5.53 15.71
CA ILE A 81 2.99 5.41 14.34
C ILE A 81 4.44 5.84 14.32
N GLU A 82 5.32 4.88 14.07
CA GLU A 82 6.74 5.10 13.85
C GLU A 82 7.00 5.27 12.34
N VAL A 83 7.88 6.18 11.95
CA VAL A 83 8.27 6.37 10.54
C VAL A 83 9.74 6.03 10.37
N HIS A 84 10.03 5.10 9.46
CA HIS A 84 11.36 4.62 9.13
C HIS A 84 11.65 4.93 7.65
N GLU A 85 12.75 5.60 7.39
CA GLU A 85 13.31 5.73 6.05
C GLU A 85 14.03 4.44 5.68
N GLY A 86 13.68 3.86 4.51
CA GLY A 86 14.33 2.64 4.07
C GLY A 86 13.70 2.02 2.83
N SER A 87 14.37 1.00 2.32
CA SER A 87 13.95 0.24 1.14
C SER A 87 13.14 -0.99 1.52
N ALA A 88 12.07 -1.26 0.79
CA ALA A 88 11.31 -2.51 0.90
C ALA A 88 12.11 -3.76 0.47
N LEU A 89 13.25 -3.55 -0.20
CA LEU A 89 14.16 -4.62 -0.60
C LEU A 89 15.26 -4.93 0.44
N ASP A 90 15.35 -4.13 1.50
CA ASP A 90 16.33 -4.32 2.59
C ASP A 90 15.77 -3.61 3.84
N MET A 91 14.77 -4.24 4.45
CA MET A 91 13.99 -3.61 5.51
C MET A 91 14.79 -3.55 6.82
N PRO A 92 14.84 -2.39 7.51
CA PRO A 92 15.61 -2.20 8.74
C PRO A 92 14.89 -2.80 9.98
N PHE A 93 14.28 -3.96 9.80
CA PHE A 93 13.54 -4.65 10.86
C PHE A 93 14.07 -6.07 11.05
N PRO A 94 14.04 -6.60 12.27
CA PRO A 94 14.39 -8.01 12.53
C PRO A 94 13.36 -8.96 11.90
N ASP A 95 13.73 -10.22 11.81
CA ASP A 95 12.83 -11.31 11.46
C ASP A 95 11.68 -11.39 12.48
N ASP A 96 10.53 -11.86 12.06
CA ASP A 96 9.35 -12.13 12.91
C ASP A 96 8.88 -10.90 13.73
N ALA A 97 9.02 -9.69 13.17
CA ALA A 97 8.72 -8.44 13.90
C ALA A 97 7.26 -8.04 13.87
N PHE A 98 6.49 -8.44 12.84
CA PHE A 98 5.15 -7.93 12.58
C PHE A 98 4.09 -9.02 12.50
N ASP A 99 2.91 -8.71 13.01
CA ASP A 99 1.72 -9.58 12.92
C ASP A 99 1.05 -9.43 11.55
N VAL A 100 1.10 -8.21 11.00
CA VAL A 100 0.54 -7.88 9.69
C VAL A 100 1.49 -6.98 8.92
N VAL A 101 1.68 -7.27 7.63
CA VAL A 101 2.26 -6.34 6.67
C VAL A 101 1.14 -5.82 5.77
N TRP A 102 1.10 -4.50 5.60
CA TRP A 102 0.17 -3.76 4.76
C TRP A 102 0.94 -3.13 3.60
N MET A 103 0.38 -3.17 2.38
CA MET A 103 0.98 -2.54 1.21
C MET A 103 -0.08 -2.14 0.20
N GLN A 104 -0.07 -0.89 -0.28
CA GLN A 104 -1.01 -0.43 -1.31
C GLN A 104 -0.30 0.33 -2.42
N ASN A 105 -0.38 -0.16 -3.65
CA ASN A 105 0.16 0.44 -4.88
C ASN A 105 1.66 0.78 -4.79
N VAL A 106 2.46 -0.16 -4.34
CA VAL A 106 3.92 -0.03 -4.19
C VAL A 106 4.67 -0.96 -5.14
N GLY A 107 4.19 -2.17 -5.29
CA GLY A 107 4.88 -3.22 -6.04
C GLY A 107 5.16 -2.84 -7.49
N MET A 108 4.29 -2.06 -8.15
CA MET A 108 4.52 -1.62 -9.52
C MET A 108 5.78 -0.75 -9.69
N ASN A 109 6.33 -0.22 -8.61
CA ASN A 109 7.58 0.56 -8.61
C ASN A 109 8.83 -0.28 -8.36
N ILE A 110 8.68 -1.58 -8.07
CA ILE A 110 9.76 -2.46 -7.63
C ILE A 110 9.99 -3.57 -8.65
N ALA A 111 11.19 -3.61 -9.24
CA ALA A 111 11.55 -4.61 -10.24
C ALA A 111 11.69 -6.01 -9.64
N ASP A 112 12.39 -6.14 -8.51
CA ASP A 112 12.68 -7.42 -7.86
C ASP A 112 11.55 -7.84 -6.92
N LYS A 113 10.51 -8.46 -7.49
CA LYS A 113 9.36 -8.97 -6.74
C LYS A 113 9.75 -10.10 -5.78
N ARG A 114 10.72 -10.94 -6.17
CA ARG A 114 11.16 -12.07 -5.33
C ARG A 114 11.80 -11.55 -4.05
N LYS A 115 12.68 -10.58 -4.18
CA LYS A 115 13.34 -9.97 -3.02
C LYS A 115 12.33 -9.22 -2.15
N LEU A 116 11.40 -8.46 -2.77
CA LEU A 116 10.32 -7.78 -2.04
C LEU A 116 9.52 -8.76 -1.17
N TYR A 117 9.01 -9.83 -1.78
CA TYR A 117 8.17 -10.78 -1.04
C TYR A 117 8.96 -11.64 -0.06
N ALA A 118 10.23 -11.93 -0.34
CA ALA A 118 11.12 -12.58 0.63
C ALA A 118 11.35 -11.70 1.87
N GLU A 119 11.57 -10.39 1.72
CA GLU A 119 11.70 -9.44 2.83
C GLU A 119 10.38 -9.31 3.61
N ILE A 120 9.23 -9.23 2.92
CA ILE A 120 7.93 -9.23 3.58
C ILE A 120 7.72 -10.50 4.41
N HIS A 121 8.07 -11.66 3.85
CA HIS A 121 7.97 -12.94 4.56
C HIS A 121 8.90 -13.00 5.76
N ARG A 122 10.13 -12.49 5.64
CA ARG A 122 11.12 -12.47 6.70
C ARG A 122 10.66 -11.66 7.91
N VAL A 123 10.08 -10.49 7.69
CA VAL A 123 9.67 -9.60 8.79
C VAL A 123 8.33 -9.99 9.41
N LEU A 124 7.55 -10.84 8.74
CA LEU A 124 6.30 -11.38 9.29
C LEU A 124 6.57 -12.50 10.30
N LYS A 125 5.84 -12.47 11.40
CA LYS A 125 5.81 -13.58 12.36
C LYS A 125 5.23 -14.84 11.70
N PRO A 126 5.58 -16.05 12.20
CA PRO A 126 4.89 -17.27 11.82
C PRO A 126 3.37 -17.13 12.00
N GLY A 127 2.60 -17.38 10.93
CA GLY A 127 1.15 -17.16 10.91
C GLY A 127 0.72 -15.70 10.79
N GLY A 128 1.66 -14.78 10.58
CA GLY A 128 1.36 -13.38 10.23
C GLY A 128 0.72 -13.25 8.86
N ARG A 129 0.12 -12.10 8.58
CA ARG A 129 -0.70 -11.86 7.38
C ARG A 129 -0.10 -10.76 6.52
N PHE A 130 -0.10 -10.96 5.21
CA PHE A 130 0.21 -9.94 4.23
C PHE A 130 -1.09 -9.48 3.54
N ALA A 131 -1.52 -8.25 3.84
CA ALA A 131 -2.67 -7.61 3.22
C ALA A 131 -2.20 -6.56 2.22
N PHE A 132 -2.55 -6.71 0.95
CA PHE A 132 -2.10 -5.79 -0.08
C PHE A 132 -3.16 -5.52 -1.15
N GLN A 133 -3.02 -4.36 -1.78
CA GLN A 133 -3.74 -3.97 -2.98
C GLN A 133 -2.74 -3.43 -3.99
N GLU A 134 -2.79 -3.94 -5.22
CA GLU A 134 -1.84 -3.57 -6.27
C GLU A 134 -2.51 -3.39 -7.63
N MET A 135 -1.92 -2.57 -8.46
CA MET A 135 -2.19 -2.56 -9.89
C MET A 135 -1.52 -3.76 -10.54
N ALA A 136 -2.23 -4.45 -11.41
CA ALA A 136 -1.70 -5.56 -12.19
C ALA A 136 -1.71 -5.26 -13.69
N ALA A 137 -0.79 -5.86 -14.44
CA ALA A 137 -0.79 -5.81 -15.88
C ALA A 137 -2.02 -6.54 -16.43
N GLY A 138 -2.85 -5.84 -17.23
CA GLY A 138 -3.99 -6.42 -17.91
C GLY A 138 -3.58 -7.27 -19.13
N LYS A 139 -4.45 -8.18 -19.54
CA LYS A 139 -4.21 -9.02 -20.72
C LYS A 139 -4.27 -8.16 -22.01
N GLY A 140 -3.16 -8.11 -22.73
CA GLY A 140 -3.07 -7.45 -24.04
C GLY A 140 -3.16 -5.92 -23.98
N ALA A 141 -3.12 -5.32 -22.80
CA ALA A 141 -3.13 -3.89 -22.67
C ALA A 141 -1.73 -3.28 -22.89
N THR A 142 -1.65 -2.24 -23.71
CA THR A 142 -0.46 -1.41 -23.84
C THR A 142 -0.62 -0.22 -22.89
N SER A 143 0.33 -0.04 -21.99
CA SER A 143 0.35 1.12 -21.11
C SER A 143 0.67 2.39 -21.91
N TYR A 144 -0.09 3.45 -21.70
CA TYR A 144 0.17 4.78 -22.26
C TYR A 144 0.91 5.61 -21.20
N PHE A 145 2.07 6.13 -21.57
CA PHE A 145 2.90 6.94 -20.67
C PHE A 145 2.67 8.44 -20.89
N PRO A 146 2.80 9.27 -19.82
CA PRO A 146 3.18 8.90 -18.46
C PRO A 146 2.04 8.19 -17.69
N LEU A 147 2.43 7.23 -16.83
CA LEU A 147 1.56 6.66 -15.81
C LEU A 147 1.68 7.47 -14.51
N PRO A 148 0.70 7.40 -13.58
CA PRO A 148 0.80 8.09 -12.29
C PRO A 148 2.03 7.73 -11.46
N TRP A 149 2.66 6.57 -11.70
CA TRP A 149 3.82 6.05 -10.98
C TRP A 149 5.08 5.91 -11.83
N ALA A 150 5.00 6.10 -13.17
CA ALA A 150 6.14 5.92 -14.06
C ALA A 150 6.07 6.89 -15.25
N THR A 151 7.10 7.68 -15.43
CA THR A 151 7.21 8.59 -16.56
C THR A 151 7.68 7.86 -17.82
N ASP A 152 8.54 6.87 -17.64
CA ASP A 152 9.14 6.05 -18.70
C ASP A 152 8.74 4.57 -18.56
N PRO A 153 8.55 3.82 -19.67
CA PRO A 153 8.32 2.38 -19.63
C PRO A 153 9.35 1.59 -18.80
N ALA A 154 10.61 2.04 -18.73
CA ALA A 154 11.65 1.40 -17.95
C ALA A 154 11.44 1.50 -16.42
N GLU A 155 10.58 2.40 -15.97
CA GLU A 155 10.22 2.60 -14.56
C GLU A 155 8.96 1.84 -14.16
N ASN A 156 8.30 1.17 -15.11
CA ASN A 156 7.06 0.45 -14.89
C ASN A 156 7.30 -1.06 -14.75
N PHE A 157 7.15 -1.56 -13.54
CA PHE A 157 7.37 -2.97 -13.19
C PHE A 157 6.06 -3.69 -12.88
N LEU A 158 4.98 -3.33 -13.57
CA LEU A 158 3.72 -4.07 -13.49
C LEU A 158 3.93 -5.52 -13.93
N VAL A 159 3.39 -6.43 -13.16
CA VAL A 159 3.28 -7.85 -13.49
C VAL A 159 1.81 -8.27 -13.48
N SER A 160 1.49 -9.39 -14.11
CA SER A 160 0.13 -9.91 -14.08
C SER A 160 -0.27 -10.41 -12.68
N ALA A 161 -1.56 -10.48 -12.42
CA ALA A 161 -2.08 -11.06 -11.18
C ALA A 161 -1.62 -12.52 -11.00
N GLU A 162 -1.52 -13.29 -12.10
CA GLU A 162 -1.03 -14.67 -12.09
C GLU A 162 0.45 -14.75 -11.68
N GLU A 163 1.28 -13.88 -12.23
CA GLU A 163 2.70 -13.80 -11.89
C GLU A 163 2.89 -13.36 -10.44
N THR A 164 2.14 -12.36 -9.97
CA THR A 164 2.14 -11.95 -8.55
C THR A 164 1.83 -13.14 -7.64
N ARG A 165 0.77 -13.89 -7.96
CA ARG A 165 0.36 -15.07 -7.18
C ARG A 165 1.43 -16.16 -7.17
N SER A 166 2.08 -16.39 -8.33
CA SER A 166 3.16 -17.37 -8.45
C SER A 166 4.35 -17.01 -7.56
N VAL A 167 4.83 -15.76 -7.64
CA VAL A 167 5.99 -15.30 -6.87
C VAL A 167 5.69 -15.26 -5.37
N LEU A 168 4.47 -14.91 -4.96
CA LEU A 168 4.04 -15.03 -3.56
C LEU A 168 4.13 -16.47 -3.05
N GLY A 169 3.59 -17.44 -3.83
CA GLY A 169 3.68 -18.86 -3.49
C GLY A 169 5.11 -19.36 -3.36
N GLU A 170 6.00 -18.96 -4.28
CA GLU A 170 7.44 -19.29 -4.26
C GLU A 170 8.15 -18.66 -3.03
N SER A 171 7.64 -17.54 -2.52
CA SER A 171 8.14 -16.86 -1.33
C SER A 171 7.55 -17.42 -0.01
N GLY A 172 6.74 -18.47 -0.07
CA GLY A 172 6.20 -19.16 1.11
C GLY A 172 4.82 -18.69 1.56
N PHE A 173 4.17 -17.76 0.82
CA PHE A 173 2.82 -17.32 1.15
C PHE A 173 1.74 -18.31 0.68
N ILE A 174 0.69 -18.43 1.50
CA ILE A 174 -0.54 -19.14 1.15
C ILE A 174 -1.63 -18.09 0.96
N ALA A 175 -2.20 -17.99 -0.25
CA ALA A 175 -3.26 -17.04 -0.53
C ALA A 175 -4.58 -17.52 0.08
N GLU A 176 -5.08 -16.81 1.09
CA GLU A 176 -6.41 -17.02 1.67
C GLU A 176 -7.50 -16.36 0.81
N LEU A 177 -7.21 -15.17 0.31
CA LEU A 177 -8.06 -14.41 -0.61
C LEU A 177 -7.19 -13.76 -1.68
N PHE A 178 -7.59 -13.86 -2.93
CA PHE A 178 -6.93 -13.21 -4.06
C PHE A 178 -7.98 -12.87 -5.12
N GLU A 179 -8.38 -11.62 -5.18
CA GLU A 179 -9.49 -11.15 -6.02
C GLU A 179 -9.02 -10.09 -7.02
N ASP A 180 -9.59 -10.14 -8.23
CA ASP A 180 -9.52 -9.05 -9.19
C ASP A 180 -10.74 -8.13 -8.98
N THR A 181 -10.48 -6.92 -8.49
CA THR A 181 -11.51 -5.91 -8.22
C THR A 181 -11.63 -4.87 -9.33
N SER A 182 -11.01 -5.08 -10.49
CA SER A 182 -10.92 -4.12 -11.59
C SER A 182 -12.31 -3.65 -12.08
N ASP A 183 -13.22 -4.58 -12.35
CA ASP A 183 -14.57 -4.25 -12.85
C ASP A 183 -15.38 -3.44 -11.83
N ALA A 184 -15.28 -3.81 -10.54
CA ALA A 184 -15.93 -3.09 -9.46
C ALA A 184 -15.36 -1.67 -9.32
N HIS A 185 -14.05 -1.51 -9.52
CA HIS A 185 -13.38 -0.21 -9.47
C HIS A 185 -13.77 0.67 -10.66
N LEU A 186 -13.70 0.14 -11.88
CA LEU A 186 -14.05 0.85 -13.12
C LEU A 186 -15.51 1.32 -13.13
N SER A 187 -16.46 0.45 -12.73
CA SER A 187 -17.88 0.81 -12.68
C SER A 187 -18.17 1.93 -11.67
N ARG A 188 -17.41 2.00 -10.58
CA ARG A 188 -17.52 3.08 -9.57
C ARG A 188 -16.92 4.39 -10.07
N THR A 189 -15.74 4.35 -10.71
CA THR A 189 -15.09 5.54 -11.25
C THR A 189 -15.94 6.20 -12.34
N THR A 190 -16.65 5.41 -13.15
CA THR A 190 -17.59 5.93 -14.14
C THR A 190 -18.88 6.49 -13.53
N ALA A 191 -19.35 5.96 -12.41
CA ALA A 191 -20.52 6.47 -11.69
C ALA A 191 -20.22 7.77 -10.93
N ASP A 192 -19.01 7.90 -10.37
CA ASP A 192 -18.55 9.08 -9.63
C ASP A 192 -17.98 10.18 -10.54
N ALA A 193 -17.86 9.96 -11.84
CA ALA A 193 -17.48 10.94 -12.84
C ALA A 193 -18.61 11.95 -13.11
N ALA A 194 -19.13 12.58 -12.06
CA ALA A 194 -19.79 13.87 -12.20
C ALA A 194 -18.76 14.87 -12.75
N PRO A 195 -19.12 15.80 -13.65
CA PRO A 195 -18.19 16.75 -14.23
C PRO A 195 -17.48 17.51 -13.10
N SER A 196 -16.19 17.24 -12.96
CA SER A 196 -15.35 17.96 -12.00
C SER A 196 -15.41 19.46 -12.38
N PRO A 197 -15.74 20.36 -11.46
CA PRO A 197 -15.72 21.79 -11.73
C PRO A 197 -14.29 22.34 -11.91
N LEU A 198 -13.27 21.52 -11.75
CA LEU A 198 -11.87 21.83 -12.03
C LEU A 198 -11.52 21.43 -13.47
N THR A 199 -12.04 22.16 -14.45
CA THR A 199 -11.36 22.31 -15.74
C THR A 199 -10.16 23.21 -15.48
N LEU A 200 -8.97 22.62 -15.42
CA LEU A 200 -7.74 23.38 -15.62
C LEU A 200 -7.84 23.97 -17.03
N GLY A 201 -8.14 25.28 -17.09
CA GLY A 201 -8.10 26.01 -18.35
C GLY A 201 -6.66 25.96 -18.88
N VAL A 202 -6.52 25.55 -20.12
CA VAL A 202 -5.32 25.70 -20.94
C VAL A 202 -5.20 27.15 -21.35
#